data_5deb0d72847a28d4640c715a5ef9a33a
#
_entry.id   5deb0d72847a28d4640c715a5ef9a33a
#
_cell.length_a   1.000
_cell.length_b   1.000
_cell.length_c   1.000
_cell.angle_alpha   90.00
_cell.angle_beta   90.00
_cell.angle_gamma   90.00
#
_symmetry.space_group_name_H-M   'P 1'
#
loop_
_entity.id
_entity.type
_entity.pdbx_description
1 polymer ?
#
loop_
_entity_poly.entity_id
_entity_poly.type
_entity_poly.pdbx_seq_one_letter_code
_entity_poly.pdbx_strand_id
1 'polypeptide(L)'
;FSSFYNRLKIDLGQKERRRIATDERLKQFARGVVDNDLVALYFQYGRYLMISASRTSEVPMNLQGIWNEQVRPPWSSNYTININTEMNYWPVETANLSELHTPLFGFIKNLSKTGAVTAKSFYGTEGWVAHHNSDIWAMSNPVGDFGNGDPVWANWTMGGTWLSTHLWEHFQFSQDTMFLKNTAFPILKDAAKFCIQFLVKDPEGKWVTAPSTSPENVFITDKGLKGAVLFGSTADLAMIRELFANVIDAASVLHQDEQFANQVKLILNEMHPYTIGKKGNLQEWYYDWEDEDPKHRHVSHLFGLYPGTSITLKKTPALANAVKQSLLYRTNNGTGWSIAWKINLWARLQNAEKAYDALQTILAYYPADKNEIKIAGGGTYPNLMDAHPPFQIDGNFGATAGIIEMLVQSHDDEILLLPALPDQWKSGSIKGVKARGGYLLDIEWKEGKLNKVKIVPTKAGITKLIYKDKTWEINTDKEQVIAL
;
A
#
# COMPACT_ATOMS: atom_id res chain seq x y z
N PHE A 1 19.45 -16.80 -3.96
CA PHE A 1 18.99 -16.05 -2.79
C PHE A 1 19.92 -14.85 -2.51
N SER A 2 21.21 -15.06 -2.29
CA SER A 2 22.17 -14.03 -1.89
C SER A 2 22.27 -12.86 -2.87
N SER A 3 22.08 -13.10 -4.18
CA SER A 3 22.07 -12.05 -5.22
C SER A 3 20.95 -11.02 -5.02
N PHE A 4 19.79 -11.42 -4.52
CA PHE A 4 18.71 -10.52 -4.14
C PHE A 4 18.92 -9.90 -2.76
N TYR A 5 19.26 -10.74 -1.78
CA TYR A 5 19.35 -10.31 -0.38
C TYR A 5 20.42 -9.22 -0.18
N ASN A 6 21.57 -9.35 -0.83
CA ASN A 6 22.70 -8.43 -0.67
C ASN A 6 22.52 -7.07 -1.40
N ARG A 7 21.45 -6.89 -2.20
CA ARG A 7 21.19 -5.64 -2.92
C ARG A 7 20.84 -4.47 -2.01
N LEU A 8 20.27 -4.75 -0.83
CA LEU A 8 19.89 -3.71 0.13
C LEU A 8 20.39 -4.07 1.52
N LYS A 9 21.02 -3.07 2.16
CA LYS A 9 21.50 -3.18 3.54
C LYS A 9 20.93 -2.02 4.36
N ILE A 10 20.52 -2.32 5.59
CA ILE A 10 20.06 -1.33 6.56
C ILE A 10 20.85 -1.50 7.86
N ASP A 11 21.25 -0.37 8.46
CA ASP A 11 21.86 -0.29 9.78
C ASP A 11 21.22 0.90 10.52
N LEU A 12 20.64 0.67 11.66
CA LEU A 12 19.95 1.68 12.47
C LEU A 12 20.73 2.01 13.76
N GLY A 13 22.04 1.66 13.80
CA GLY A 13 23.00 2.18 14.75
C GLY A 13 23.17 1.43 16.07
N GLN A 14 22.43 0.36 16.34
CA GLN A 14 22.54 -0.44 17.57
C GLN A 14 22.81 -1.91 17.25
N LYS A 15 23.72 -2.57 18.00
CA LYS A 15 24.07 -4.00 17.78
C LYS A 15 24.23 -4.81 19.07
N GLU A 16 24.17 -4.16 20.22
CA GLU A 16 24.52 -4.75 21.53
C GLU A 16 23.53 -5.83 21.96
N ARG A 17 22.30 -5.79 21.46
CA ARG A 17 21.21 -6.69 21.85
C ARG A 17 21.12 -7.98 21.06
N ARG A 18 21.98 -8.22 20.09
CA ARG A 18 21.98 -9.41 19.21
C ARG A 18 22.13 -10.76 19.95
N ARG A 19 22.64 -10.74 21.19
CA ARG A 19 22.80 -11.95 22.00
C ARG A 19 21.56 -12.34 22.80
N ILE A 20 20.52 -11.45 22.80
CA ILE A 20 19.26 -11.72 23.49
C ILE A 20 18.34 -12.48 22.52
N ALA A 21 17.61 -13.49 23.02
CA ALA A 21 16.65 -14.24 22.22
C ALA A 21 15.56 -13.31 21.63
N THR A 22 15.12 -13.61 20.39
CA THR A 22 14.24 -12.73 19.63
C THR A 22 12.91 -12.49 20.33
N ASP A 23 12.31 -13.51 20.93
CA ASP A 23 11.05 -13.38 21.67
C ASP A 23 11.20 -12.48 22.90
N GLU A 24 12.33 -12.52 23.57
CA GLU A 24 12.61 -11.63 24.69
C GLU A 24 12.86 -10.18 24.24
N ARG A 25 13.51 -10.01 23.07
CA ARG A 25 13.68 -8.68 22.46
C ARG A 25 12.31 -8.06 22.10
N LEU A 26 11.39 -8.83 21.51
CA LEU A 26 10.03 -8.41 21.21
C LEU A 26 9.26 -7.96 22.47
N LYS A 27 9.35 -8.76 23.56
CA LYS A 27 8.72 -8.41 24.86
C LYS A 27 9.27 -7.11 25.44
N GLN A 28 10.58 -6.90 25.34
CA GLN A 28 11.23 -5.70 25.87
C GLN A 28 10.94 -4.48 24.99
N PHE A 29 10.93 -4.65 23.67
CA PHE A 29 10.59 -3.59 22.71
C PHE A 29 9.15 -3.08 22.94
N ALA A 30 8.21 -3.99 23.14
CA ALA A 30 6.82 -3.65 23.48
C ALA A 30 6.68 -2.87 24.79
N ARG A 31 7.65 -2.96 25.71
CA ARG A 31 7.73 -2.19 26.97
C ARG A 31 8.48 -0.86 26.81
N GLY A 32 8.83 -0.47 25.58
CA GLY A 32 9.52 0.79 25.30
C GLY A 32 11.04 0.74 25.31
N VAL A 33 11.64 -0.46 25.44
CA VAL A 33 13.11 -0.60 25.33
C VAL A 33 13.51 -0.44 23.87
N VAL A 34 14.32 0.56 23.55
CA VAL A 34 14.81 0.80 22.19
C VAL A 34 15.68 -0.37 21.73
N ASP A 35 15.36 -0.91 20.57
CA ASP A 35 16.10 -1.99 19.91
C ASP A 35 16.09 -1.81 18.39
N ASN A 36 16.94 -0.93 17.91
CA ASN A 36 17.01 -0.59 16.49
C ASN A 36 17.49 -1.77 15.63
N ASP A 37 18.31 -2.65 16.20
CA ASP A 37 18.76 -3.85 15.48
C ASP A 37 17.63 -4.88 15.32
N LEU A 38 16.65 -4.94 16.25
CA LEU A 38 15.44 -5.75 16.07
C LEU A 38 14.61 -5.22 14.91
N VAL A 39 14.48 -3.90 14.78
CA VAL A 39 13.78 -3.26 13.65
C VAL A 39 14.49 -3.58 12.33
N ALA A 40 15.81 -3.45 12.29
CA ALA A 40 16.60 -3.80 11.10
C ALA A 40 16.50 -5.31 10.76
N LEU A 41 16.45 -6.17 11.76
CA LEU A 41 16.22 -7.62 11.60
C LEU A 41 14.82 -7.88 11.01
N TYR A 42 13.78 -7.26 11.55
CA TYR A 42 12.40 -7.41 11.07
C TYR A 42 12.24 -6.94 9.63
N PHE A 43 12.85 -5.81 9.29
CA PHE A 43 12.92 -5.33 7.92
C PHE A 43 13.57 -6.34 6.96
N GLN A 44 14.73 -6.88 7.34
CA GLN A 44 15.41 -7.88 6.52
C GLN A 44 14.66 -9.22 6.49
N TYR A 45 13.90 -9.53 7.54
CA TYR A 45 13.04 -10.71 7.58
C TYR A 45 11.90 -10.60 6.55
N GLY A 46 11.22 -9.45 6.44
CA GLY A 46 10.23 -9.23 5.39
C GLY A 46 10.83 -9.40 3.99
N ARG A 47 12.04 -8.88 3.74
CA ARG A 47 12.77 -9.14 2.48
C ARG A 47 13.11 -10.62 2.28
N TYR A 48 13.50 -11.32 3.33
CA TYR A 48 13.73 -12.75 3.30
C TYR A 48 12.47 -13.53 2.90
N LEU A 49 11.34 -13.21 3.50
CA LEU A 49 10.05 -13.83 3.19
C LEU A 49 9.67 -13.60 1.72
N MET A 50 9.81 -12.37 1.22
CA MET A 50 9.56 -12.01 -0.18
C MET A 50 10.43 -12.84 -1.13
N ILE A 51 11.73 -12.86 -0.93
CA ILE A 51 12.68 -13.60 -1.78
C ILE A 51 12.37 -15.10 -1.74
N SER A 52 12.04 -15.64 -0.57
CA SER A 52 11.78 -17.08 -0.41
C SER A 52 10.49 -17.51 -1.11
N ALA A 53 9.45 -16.65 -1.10
CA ALA A 53 8.14 -16.98 -1.66
C ALA A 53 8.01 -16.67 -3.15
N SER A 54 8.77 -15.70 -3.69
CA SER A 54 8.50 -15.18 -5.04
C SER A 54 9.60 -15.43 -6.08
N ARG A 55 10.86 -15.79 -5.69
CA ARG A 55 11.98 -15.85 -6.65
C ARG A 55 11.85 -16.93 -7.73
N THR A 56 11.06 -17.95 -7.48
CA THR A 56 10.87 -19.11 -8.39
C THR A 56 9.39 -19.43 -8.63
N SER A 57 8.50 -18.63 -8.05
CA SER A 57 7.06 -18.84 -8.18
C SER A 57 6.54 -18.19 -9.46
N GLU A 58 5.55 -18.83 -10.09
CA GLU A 58 4.74 -18.28 -11.18
C GLU A 58 3.41 -17.72 -10.69
N VAL A 59 3.08 -17.92 -9.40
CA VAL A 59 1.87 -17.43 -8.74
C VAL A 59 2.25 -16.50 -7.60
N PRO A 60 1.43 -15.50 -7.26
CA PRO A 60 1.72 -14.58 -6.18
C PRO A 60 1.63 -15.25 -4.82
N MET A 61 2.16 -14.60 -3.80
CA MET A 61 1.99 -15.00 -2.40
C MET A 61 0.52 -14.85 -2.00
N ASN A 62 -0.03 -15.89 -1.35
CA ASN A 62 -1.36 -15.83 -0.76
C ASN A 62 -1.32 -15.16 0.64
N LEU A 63 -2.43 -15.18 1.39
CA LEU A 63 -2.53 -14.60 2.73
C LEU A 63 -1.45 -15.08 3.73
N GLN A 64 -0.89 -16.27 3.51
CA GLN A 64 0.15 -16.87 4.36
C GLN A 64 1.47 -17.08 3.61
N GLY A 65 1.64 -16.42 2.45
CA GLY A 65 2.80 -16.59 1.59
C GLY A 65 2.88 -17.99 1.01
N ILE A 66 3.83 -18.79 1.50
CA ILE A 66 3.98 -20.22 1.22
C ILE A 66 4.00 -21.04 2.53
N TRP A 67 3.77 -20.39 3.67
CA TRP A 67 3.88 -20.99 5.01
C TRP A 67 2.50 -21.35 5.57
N ASN A 68 1.86 -22.33 4.95
CA ASN A 68 0.61 -22.92 5.42
C ASN A 68 0.72 -24.43 5.44
N GLU A 69 0.39 -25.05 6.58
CA GLU A 69 0.38 -26.49 6.78
C GLU A 69 -1.05 -27.07 6.91
N GLN A 70 -2.07 -26.21 6.93
CA GLN A 70 -3.44 -26.63 7.20
C GLN A 70 -4.18 -26.97 5.89
N VAL A 71 -5.00 -28.03 5.90
CA VAL A 71 -5.89 -28.39 4.80
C VAL A 71 -7.01 -27.36 4.64
N ARG A 72 -7.47 -26.77 5.73
CA ARG A 72 -8.45 -25.68 5.75
C ARG A 72 -7.89 -24.50 6.55
N PRO A 73 -7.02 -23.71 5.92
CA PRO A 73 -6.43 -22.57 6.61
C PRO A 73 -7.47 -21.44 6.81
N PRO A 74 -7.19 -20.52 7.72
CA PRO A 74 -7.97 -19.30 7.85
C PRO A 74 -8.11 -18.59 6.49
N TRP A 75 -9.33 -18.12 6.19
CA TRP A 75 -9.68 -17.47 4.90
C TRP A 75 -9.25 -18.27 3.67
N SER A 76 -9.15 -19.60 3.80
CA SER A 76 -8.73 -20.51 2.71
C SER A 76 -7.35 -20.20 2.13
N SER A 77 -6.51 -19.41 2.79
CA SER A 77 -5.26 -18.86 2.24
C SER A 77 -5.44 -18.28 0.84
N ASN A 78 -6.56 -17.59 0.60
CA ASN A 78 -6.90 -17.03 -0.70
C ASN A 78 -6.08 -15.77 -1.03
N TYR A 79 -6.33 -15.18 -2.18
CA TYR A 79 -5.87 -13.84 -2.55
C TYR A 79 -6.95 -12.84 -2.18
N THR A 80 -6.91 -12.32 -0.96
CA THR A 80 -7.80 -11.22 -0.53
C THR A 80 -7.24 -9.94 -1.14
N ILE A 81 -8.03 -9.31 -2.02
CA ILE A 81 -7.61 -8.18 -2.85
C ILE A 81 -8.34 -6.87 -2.48
N ASN A 82 -8.60 -6.70 -1.18
CA ASN A 82 -9.05 -5.42 -0.63
C ASN A 82 -7.99 -4.74 0.25
N ILE A 83 -6.81 -5.35 0.41
CA ILE A 83 -5.60 -4.85 1.07
C ILE A 83 -4.45 -5.88 1.06
N ASN A 84 -4.73 -7.17 1.35
CA ASN A 84 -3.71 -8.13 1.76
C ASN A 84 -2.75 -8.48 0.62
N THR A 85 -3.26 -8.87 -0.53
CA THR A 85 -2.43 -9.20 -1.70
C THR A 85 -1.64 -7.99 -2.19
N GLU A 86 -2.25 -6.83 -2.19
CA GLU A 86 -1.61 -5.56 -2.55
C GLU A 86 -0.46 -5.24 -1.59
N MET A 87 -0.70 -5.33 -0.28
CA MET A 87 0.31 -5.08 0.75
C MET A 87 1.48 -6.06 0.66
N ASN A 88 1.24 -7.32 0.27
CA ASN A 88 2.30 -8.29 0.07
C ASN A 88 3.39 -7.79 -0.88
N TYR A 89 3.05 -6.92 -1.83
CA TYR A 89 3.97 -6.41 -2.85
C TYR A 89 4.39 -4.95 -2.66
N TRP A 90 3.94 -4.24 -1.64
CA TRP A 90 4.33 -2.85 -1.40
C TRP A 90 5.85 -2.61 -1.29
N PRO A 91 6.65 -3.48 -0.65
CA PRO A 91 8.08 -3.23 -0.53
C PRO A 91 8.89 -3.65 -1.77
N VAL A 92 8.30 -4.38 -2.74
CA VAL A 92 9.07 -5.09 -3.76
C VAL A 92 9.93 -4.16 -4.61
N GLU A 93 9.40 -2.99 -5.00
CA GLU A 93 10.14 -2.04 -5.82
C GLU A 93 11.16 -1.27 -4.99
N THR A 94 10.72 -0.65 -3.91
CA THR A 94 11.56 0.16 -3.03
C THR A 94 12.69 -0.65 -2.38
N ALA A 95 12.45 -1.93 -2.04
CA ALA A 95 13.44 -2.83 -1.46
C ALA A 95 14.40 -3.48 -2.48
N ASN A 96 14.40 -3.00 -3.74
CA ASN A 96 15.28 -3.48 -4.83
C ASN A 96 15.10 -4.97 -5.16
N LEU A 97 13.83 -5.38 -5.29
CA LEU A 97 13.39 -6.75 -5.57
C LEU A 97 12.39 -6.81 -6.73
N SER A 98 12.48 -5.88 -7.68
CA SER A 98 11.48 -5.66 -8.75
C SER A 98 11.14 -6.92 -9.55
N GLU A 99 12.11 -7.83 -9.76
CA GLU A 99 11.88 -9.09 -10.48
C GLU A 99 10.90 -10.01 -9.75
N LEU A 100 10.79 -9.85 -8.42
CA LEU A 100 9.87 -10.64 -7.60
C LEU A 100 8.41 -10.14 -7.66
N HIS A 101 8.16 -9.06 -8.39
CA HIS A 101 6.82 -8.57 -8.68
C HIS A 101 6.13 -9.36 -9.83
N THR A 102 6.92 -10.03 -10.66
CA THR A 102 6.45 -10.75 -11.85
C THR A 102 5.31 -11.75 -11.59
N PRO A 103 5.31 -12.55 -10.49
CA PRO A 103 4.19 -13.45 -10.22
C PRO A 103 2.84 -12.73 -10.06
N LEU A 104 2.84 -11.53 -9.44
CA LEU A 104 1.64 -10.72 -9.33
C LEU A 104 1.16 -10.22 -10.70
N PHE A 105 2.07 -9.83 -11.58
CA PHE A 105 1.69 -9.39 -12.94
C PHE A 105 1.06 -10.52 -13.76
N GLY A 106 1.59 -11.73 -13.65
CA GLY A 106 0.99 -12.94 -14.24
C GLY A 106 -0.44 -13.17 -13.74
N PHE A 107 -0.64 -13.04 -12.44
CA PHE A 107 -1.95 -13.16 -11.81
C PHE A 107 -2.92 -12.05 -12.28
N ILE A 108 -2.51 -10.78 -12.25
CA ILE A 108 -3.33 -9.65 -12.72
C ILE A 108 -3.73 -9.85 -14.19
N LYS A 109 -2.81 -10.32 -15.04
CA LYS A 109 -3.09 -10.61 -16.43
C LYS A 109 -4.13 -11.74 -16.61
N ASN A 110 -4.12 -12.75 -15.75
CA ASN A 110 -5.14 -13.80 -15.78
C ASN A 110 -6.46 -13.30 -15.21
N LEU A 111 -6.39 -12.56 -14.10
CA LEU A 111 -7.56 -11.97 -13.47
C LEU A 111 -8.28 -10.95 -14.39
N SER A 112 -7.53 -10.22 -15.22
CA SER A 112 -8.16 -9.31 -16.20
C SER A 112 -8.96 -10.06 -17.27
N LYS A 113 -8.58 -11.29 -17.64
CA LYS A 113 -9.34 -12.11 -18.58
C LYS A 113 -10.65 -12.64 -17.97
N THR A 114 -10.58 -13.22 -16.79
CA THR A 114 -11.77 -13.68 -16.07
C THR A 114 -12.66 -12.51 -15.67
N GLY A 115 -12.03 -11.39 -15.24
CA GLY A 115 -12.69 -10.14 -14.90
C GLY A 115 -13.45 -9.49 -16.05
N ALA A 116 -13.00 -9.66 -17.29
CA ALA A 116 -13.74 -9.21 -18.47
C ALA A 116 -15.06 -9.99 -18.66
N VAL A 117 -15.05 -11.30 -18.37
CA VAL A 117 -16.27 -12.10 -18.36
C VAL A 117 -17.22 -11.62 -17.26
N THR A 118 -16.70 -11.37 -16.06
CA THR A 118 -17.49 -10.86 -14.92
C THR A 118 -18.05 -9.47 -15.21
N ALA A 119 -17.26 -8.54 -15.76
CA ALA A 119 -17.73 -7.21 -16.14
C ALA A 119 -18.90 -7.30 -17.11
N LYS A 120 -18.81 -8.17 -18.12
CA LYS A 120 -19.87 -8.35 -19.11
C LYS A 120 -21.11 -9.01 -18.53
N SER A 121 -20.95 -10.09 -17.75
CA SER A 121 -22.08 -10.92 -17.28
C SER A 121 -22.82 -10.33 -16.08
N PHE A 122 -22.11 -9.67 -15.16
CA PHE A 122 -22.71 -9.09 -13.95
C PHE A 122 -23.14 -7.64 -14.13
N TYR A 123 -22.39 -6.84 -14.94
CA TYR A 123 -22.57 -5.39 -15.05
C TYR A 123 -22.95 -4.94 -16.45
N GLY A 124 -22.88 -5.81 -17.47
CA GLY A 124 -23.15 -5.43 -18.85
C GLY A 124 -22.11 -4.46 -19.45
N THR A 125 -20.94 -4.32 -18.81
CA THR A 125 -19.88 -3.36 -19.15
C THR A 125 -18.77 -4.00 -19.97
N GLU A 126 -17.96 -3.15 -20.60
CA GLU A 126 -16.65 -3.49 -21.14
C GLU A 126 -15.57 -3.40 -20.05
N GLY A 127 -14.33 -3.75 -20.42
CA GLY A 127 -13.21 -3.75 -19.51
C GLY A 127 -13.20 -4.95 -18.59
N TRP A 128 -12.67 -4.83 -17.38
CA TRP A 128 -12.62 -5.92 -16.41
C TRP A 128 -12.77 -5.46 -14.97
N VAL A 129 -13.31 -6.34 -14.14
CA VAL A 129 -13.56 -6.14 -12.71
C VAL A 129 -13.12 -7.35 -11.91
N ALA A 130 -12.61 -7.13 -10.71
CA ALA A 130 -12.43 -8.17 -9.70
C ALA A 130 -12.95 -7.67 -8.36
N HIS A 131 -13.57 -8.59 -7.62
CA HIS A 131 -14.17 -8.31 -6.34
C HIS A 131 -13.18 -8.56 -5.20
N HIS A 132 -13.66 -8.59 -3.97
CA HIS A 132 -12.91 -8.66 -2.73
C HIS A 132 -11.89 -9.81 -2.64
N ASN A 133 -12.19 -11.00 -3.17
CA ASN A 133 -11.34 -12.18 -3.10
C ASN A 133 -11.10 -12.79 -4.48
N SER A 134 -9.96 -13.44 -4.61
CA SER A 134 -9.62 -14.28 -5.74
C SER A 134 -8.94 -15.57 -5.27
N ASP A 135 -8.61 -16.43 -6.20
CA ASP A 135 -7.93 -17.70 -5.98
C ASP A 135 -6.85 -17.96 -7.05
N ILE A 136 -6.20 -19.12 -6.99
CA ILE A 136 -5.15 -19.50 -7.95
C ILE A 136 -5.68 -19.61 -9.40
N TRP A 137 -7.01 -19.74 -9.57
CA TRP A 137 -7.69 -19.81 -10.88
C TRP A 137 -8.09 -18.42 -11.38
N ALA A 138 -7.70 -17.36 -10.65
CA ALA A 138 -8.05 -15.98 -10.94
C ALA A 138 -9.57 -15.75 -10.96
N MET A 139 -10.29 -16.23 -9.95
CA MET A 139 -11.70 -15.95 -9.76
C MET A 139 -11.91 -14.44 -9.58
N SER A 140 -12.86 -13.86 -10.31
CA SER A 140 -13.11 -12.41 -10.34
C SER A 140 -14.50 -11.98 -9.88
N ASN A 141 -15.46 -12.92 -9.83
CA ASN A 141 -16.84 -12.65 -9.43
C ASN A 141 -16.96 -12.37 -7.91
N PRO A 142 -18.09 -11.80 -7.45
CA PRO A 142 -18.36 -11.65 -6.03
C PRO A 142 -18.27 -12.99 -5.30
N VAL A 143 -17.65 -12.98 -4.12
CA VAL A 143 -17.58 -14.15 -3.23
C VAL A 143 -18.61 -14.04 -2.14
N GLY A 144 -19.00 -15.16 -1.59
CA GLY A 144 -19.82 -15.17 -0.40
C GLY A 144 -20.90 -16.24 -0.46
N ASP A 145 -20.67 -17.37 0.18
CA ASP A 145 -21.61 -18.38 0.65
C ASP A 145 -22.88 -18.52 -0.22
N PHE A 146 -22.68 -18.86 -1.51
CA PHE A 146 -23.76 -18.98 -2.51
C PHE A 146 -24.67 -17.74 -2.64
N GLY A 147 -24.10 -16.52 -2.44
CA GLY A 147 -24.82 -15.25 -2.49
C GLY A 147 -25.29 -14.73 -1.13
N ASN A 148 -24.99 -15.43 -0.04
CA ASN A 148 -25.31 -14.99 1.32
C ASN A 148 -24.16 -14.21 2.00
N GLY A 149 -23.06 -13.95 1.30
CA GLY A 149 -21.94 -13.16 1.84
C GLY A 149 -22.36 -11.74 2.18
N ASP A 150 -21.85 -11.22 3.31
CA ASP A 150 -22.16 -9.87 3.75
C ASP A 150 -21.69 -8.84 2.70
N PRO A 151 -22.56 -7.95 2.21
CA PRO A 151 -22.22 -6.95 1.20
C PRO A 151 -21.16 -5.95 1.67
N VAL A 152 -20.84 -5.87 2.95
CA VAL A 152 -19.76 -5.03 3.50
C VAL A 152 -18.39 -5.34 2.85
N TRP A 153 -18.23 -6.57 2.37
CA TRP A 153 -17.03 -7.03 1.66
C TRP A 153 -17.34 -7.79 0.36
N ALA A 154 -18.41 -8.62 0.31
CA ALA A 154 -18.63 -9.61 -0.75
C ALA A 154 -18.74 -8.99 -2.16
N ASN A 155 -19.43 -7.87 -2.28
CA ASN A 155 -19.75 -7.22 -3.56
C ASN A 155 -18.85 -6.02 -3.91
N TRP A 156 -17.77 -5.79 -3.19
CA TRP A 156 -16.87 -4.70 -3.47
C TRP A 156 -16.13 -4.91 -4.80
N THR A 157 -16.17 -3.91 -5.69
CA THR A 157 -15.77 -4.01 -7.10
C THR A 157 -14.38 -3.47 -7.41
N MET A 158 -13.66 -2.92 -6.45
CA MET A 158 -12.41 -2.18 -6.71
C MET A 158 -11.12 -3.02 -6.58
N GLY A 159 -11.20 -4.34 -6.33
CA GLY A 159 -10.01 -5.18 -6.23
C GLY A 159 -9.15 -5.16 -7.51
N GLY A 160 -9.79 -5.26 -8.69
CA GLY A 160 -9.08 -5.14 -9.96
C GLY A 160 -8.50 -3.74 -10.20
N THR A 161 -9.22 -2.70 -9.81
CA THR A 161 -8.77 -1.31 -9.90
C THR A 161 -7.52 -1.08 -9.04
N TRP A 162 -7.52 -1.54 -7.80
CA TRP A 162 -6.37 -1.42 -6.90
C TRP A 162 -5.17 -2.23 -7.40
N LEU A 163 -5.35 -3.51 -7.73
CA LEU A 163 -4.26 -4.35 -8.26
C LEU A 163 -3.62 -3.76 -9.52
N SER A 164 -4.38 -3.08 -10.37
CA SER A 164 -3.86 -2.44 -11.58
C SER A 164 -2.79 -1.39 -11.28
N THR A 165 -2.85 -0.72 -10.12
CA THR A 165 -1.87 0.31 -9.74
C THR A 165 -0.45 -0.25 -9.59
N HIS A 166 -0.29 -1.54 -9.26
CA HIS A 166 1.01 -2.21 -9.20
C HIS A 166 1.76 -2.23 -10.53
N LEU A 167 1.02 -2.26 -11.65
CA LEU A 167 1.62 -2.24 -12.98
C LEU A 167 2.25 -0.88 -13.30
N TRP A 168 1.57 0.20 -12.94
CA TRP A 168 2.11 1.55 -13.07
C TRP A 168 3.27 1.79 -12.11
N GLU A 169 3.13 1.35 -10.86
CA GLU A 169 4.20 1.44 -9.86
C GLU A 169 5.48 0.78 -10.35
N HIS A 170 5.41 -0.43 -10.90
CA HIS A 170 6.57 -1.10 -11.48
C HIS A 170 7.22 -0.28 -12.61
N PHE A 171 6.41 0.29 -13.49
CA PHE A 171 6.94 1.18 -14.54
C PHE A 171 7.66 2.40 -13.94
N GLN A 172 7.09 3.03 -12.92
CA GLN A 172 7.71 4.19 -12.28
C GLN A 172 9.11 3.88 -11.73
N PHE A 173 9.35 2.68 -11.24
CA PHE A 173 10.65 2.25 -10.72
C PHE A 173 11.58 1.66 -11.79
N SER A 174 11.06 0.92 -12.76
CA SER A 174 11.83 0.25 -13.79
C SER A 174 12.17 1.14 -14.99
N GLN A 175 11.28 2.08 -15.31
CA GLN A 175 11.30 2.89 -16.52
C GLN A 175 11.28 2.05 -17.82
N ASP A 176 10.74 0.81 -17.74
CA ASP A 176 10.60 -0.12 -18.87
C ASP A 176 9.37 0.23 -19.70
N THR A 177 9.57 0.98 -20.78
CA THR A 177 8.50 1.37 -21.71
C THR A 177 7.94 0.20 -22.50
N MET A 178 8.69 -0.90 -22.67
CA MET A 178 8.18 -2.11 -23.34
C MET A 178 7.20 -2.87 -22.43
N PHE A 179 7.52 -2.98 -21.13
CA PHE A 179 6.58 -3.51 -20.15
C PHE A 179 5.32 -2.63 -20.08
N LEU A 180 5.50 -1.30 -20.00
CA LEU A 180 4.38 -0.37 -19.98
C LEU A 180 3.47 -0.57 -21.19
N LYS A 181 4.03 -0.59 -22.40
CA LYS A 181 3.28 -0.70 -23.66
C LYS A 181 2.57 -2.04 -23.82
N ASN A 182 3.28 -3.15 -23.55
CA ASN A 182 2.83 -4.49 -23.93
C ASN A 182 2.06 -5.20 -22.81
N THR A 183 2.22 -4.78 -21.56
CA THR A 183 1.62 -5.46 -20.41
C THR A 183 0.76 -4.52 -19.55
N ALA A 184 1.33 -3.42 -19.06
CA ALA A 184 0.66 -2.57 -18.09
C ALA A 184 -0.50 -1.77 -18.71
N PHE A 185 -0.22 -1.01 -19.75
CA PHE A 185 -1.20 -0.07 -20.31
C PHE A 185 -2.49 -0.73 -20.82
N PRO A 186 -2.47 -1.87 -21.53
CA PRO A 186 -3.70 -2.55 -21.94
C PRO A 186 -4.58 -2.94 -20.74
N ILE A 187 -3.99 -3.44 -19.65
CA ILE A 187 -4.72 -3.86 -18.45
C ILE A 187 -5.28 -2.64 -17.69
N LEU A 188 -4.48 -1.58 -17.52
CA LEU A 188 -4.90 -0.31 -16.91
C LEU A 188 -6.06 0.31 -17.69
N LYS A 189 -5.95 0.37 -19.02
CA LYS A 189 -6.97 0.91 -19.91
C LYS A 189 -8.29 0.15 -19.81
N ASP A 190 -8.25 -1.17 -19.77
CA ASP A 190 -9.45 -1.97 -19.66
C ASP A 190 -10.07 -1.92 -18.26
N ALA A 191 -9.28 -1.80 -17.17
CA ALA A 191 -9.81 -1.49 -15.85
C ALA A 191 -10.51 -0.12 -15.82
N ALA A 192 -9.93 0.89 -16.48
CA ALA A 192 -10.54 2.21 -16.58
C ALA A 192 -11.84 2.21 -17.39
N LYS A 193 -11.95 1.41 -18.45
CA LYS A 193 -13.22 1.24 -19.20
C LYS A 193 -14.35 0.73 -18.31
N PHE A 194 -14.07 -0.28 -17.47
CA PHE A 194 -15.04 -0.75 -16.49
C PHE A 194 -15.46 0.39 -15.56
N CYS A 195 -14.51 1.09 -14.94
CA CYS A 195 -14.80 2.18 -14.03
C CYS A 195 -15.65 3.28 -14.68
N ILE A 196 -15.33 3.69 -15.92
CA ILE A 196 -16.11 4.70 -16.66
C ILE A 196 -17.58 4.30 -16.82
N GLN A 197 -17.84 3.03 -17.15
CA GLN A 197 -19.19 2.52 -17.36
C GLN A 197 -19.94 2.18 -16.07
N PHE A 198 -19.20 1.99 -14.96
CA PHE A 198 -19.75 1.73 -13.63
C PHE A 198 -20.11 3.03 -12.87
N LEU A 199 -19.48 4.15 -13.23
CA LEU A 199 -19.77 5.44 -12.63
C LEU A 199 -21.15 5.96 -13.03
N VAL A 200 -21.85 6.57 -12.08
CA VAL A 200 -23.13 7.25 -12.25
C VAL A 200 -23.02 8.69 -11.75
N LYS A 201 -23.99 9.54 -12.13
CA LYS A 201 -24.06 10.90 -11.59
C LYS A 201 -24.83 10.92 -10.26
N ASP A 202 -24.25 11.58 -9.27
CA ASP A 202 -24.92 11.91 -8.01
C ASP A 202 -25.93 13.07 -8.22
N PRO A 203 -26.71 13.44 -7.18
CA PRO A 203 -27.67 14.53 -7.27
C PRO A 203 -27.05 15.90 -7.63
N GLU A 204 -25.75 16.07 -7.44
CA GLU A 204 -25.01 17.31 -7.77
C GLU A 204 -24.37 17.25 -9.17
N GLY A 205 -24.59 16.14 -9.90
CA GLY A 205 -24.03 15.92 -11.23
C GLY A 205 -22.57 15.49 -11.24
N LYS A 206 -22.01 15.04 -10.10
CA LYS A 206 -20.66 14.50 -9.98
C LYS A 206 -20.63 13.00 -10.22
N TRP A 207 -19.51 12.48 -10.72
CA TRP A 207 -19.34 11.03 -10.91
C TRP A 207 -19.04 10.32 -9.60
N VAL A 208 -19.81 9.27 -9.31
CA VAL A 208 -19.69 8.39 -8.14
C VAL A 208 -19.92 6.94 -8.53
N THR A 209 -19.46 6.01 -7.71
CA THR A 209 -19.78 4.57 -7.81
C THR A 209 -21.14 4.27 -7.18
N ALA A 210 -21.94 3.37 -7.78
CA ALA A 210 -23.19 2.88 -7.20
C ALA A 210 -23.52 1.47 -7.74
N PRO A 211 -23.60 0.43 -6.87
CA PRO A 211 -23.38 0.48 -5.41
C PRO A 211 -21.90 0.74 -5.04
N SER A 212 -21.68 1.18 -3.80
CA SER A 212 -20.36 1.47 -3.25
C SER A 212 -20.28 1.07 -1.79
N THR A 213 -19.11 0.60 -1.35
CA THR A 213 -18.83 0.29 0.05
C THR A 213 -17.40 0.71 0.40
N SER A 214 -17.12 0.95 1.66
CA SER A 214 -15.75 1.12 2.17
C SER A 214 -15.39 -0.12 2.97
N PRO A 215 -14.69 -1.09 2.38
CA PRO A 215 -14.39 -2.33 3.08
C PRO A 215 -13.57 -2.09 4.35
N GLU A 216 -13.89 -2.69 5.45
CA GLU A 216 -15.08 -3.51 5.74
C GLU A 216 -15.90 -2.82 6.85
N ASN A 217 -16.19 -1.52 6.66
CA ASN A 217 -16.80 -0.67 7.68
C ASN A 217 -18.32 -0.52 7.49
N VAL A 218 -19.00 -0.14 8.57
CA VAL A 218 -20.45 0.05 8.63
C VAL A 218 -20.73 1.49 9.10
N PHE A 219 -21.62 2.18 8.40
CA PHE A 219 -22.08 3.51 8.80
C PHE A 219 -23.36 3.46 9.65
N ILE A 220 -23.60 4.52 10.40
CA ILE A 220 -24.85 4.80 11.09
C ILE A 220 -25.42 6.11 10.55
N THR A 221 -26.59 6.05 9.94
CA THR A 221 -27.27 7.24 9.43
C THR A 221 -27.77 8.16 10.55
N ASP A 222 -28.13 9.39 10.23
CA ASP A 222 -28.72 10.34 11.20
C ASP A 222 -30.04 9.81 11.84
N LYS A 223 -30.68 8.80 11.24
CA LYS A 223 -31.85 8.11 11.77
C LYS A 223 -31.52 6.84 12.57
N GLY A 224 -30.22 6.57 12.81
CA GLY A 224 -29.75 5.40 13.55
C GLY A 224 -29.77 4.08 12.76
N LEU A 225 -30.00 4.11 11.44
CA LEU A 225 -29.95 2.92 10.61
C LEU A 225 -28.50 2.57 10.30
N LYS A 226 -28.13 1.30 10.44
CA LYS A 226 -26.82 0.76 10.07
C LYS A 226 -26.82 0.27 8.64
N GLY A 227 -25.70 0.47 7.92
CA GLY A 227 -25.54 -0.02 6.57
C GLY A 227 -24.08 -0.01 6.13
N ALA A 228 -23.79 -0.80 5.10
CA ALA A 228 -22.45 -0.91 4.52
C ALA A 228 -22.42 -0.51 3.04
N VAL A 229 -23.56 -0.48 2.38
CA VAL A 229 -23.68 -0.19 0.95
C VAL A 229 -24.41 1.12 0.74
N LEU A 230 -23.79 1.98 -0.07
CA LEU A 230 -24.28 3.30 -0.41
C LEU A 230 -23.92 3.60 -1.89
N PHE A 231 -23.58 4.83 -2.17
CA PHE A 231 -22.92 5.31 -3.39
C PHE A 231 -21.77 6.24 -3.00
N GLY A 232 -20.74 6.31 -3.84
CA GLY A 232 -19.69 7.32 -3.72
C GLY A 232 -18.84 7.24 -2.46
N SER A 233 -18.47 6.03 -1.97
CA SER A 233 -17.51 5.92 -0.88
C SER A 233 -16.15 6.53 -1.28
N THR A 234 -15.51 7.19 -0.35
CA THR A 234 -14.18 7.80 -0.59
C THR A 234 -13.14 6.76 -1.00
N ALA A 235 -13.23 5.53 -0.51
CA ALA A 235 -12.34 4.45 -0.88
C ALA A 235 -12.39 4.13 -2.38
N ASP A 236 -13.58 3.88 -2.92
CA ASP A 236 -13.77 3.58 -4.34
C ASP A 236 -13.29 4.74 -5.21
N LEU A 237 -13.71 5.95 -4.87
CA LEU A 237 -13.34 7.14 -5.65
C LEU A 237 -11.85 7.43 -5.61
N ALA A 238 -11.16 7.15 -4.50
CA ALA A 238 -9.72 7.31 -4.38
C ALA A 238 -8.96 6.34 -5.31
N MET A 239 -9.39 5.08 -5.37
CA MET A 239 -8.78 4.07 -6.23
C MET A 239 -9.01 4.36 -7.71
N ILE A 240 -10.21 4.81 -8.07
CA ILE A 240 -10.53 5.22 -9.45
C ILE A 240 -9.71 6.45 -9.86
N ARG A 241 -9.54 7.45 -8.98
CA ARG A 241 -8.68 8.62 -9.24
C ARG A 241 -7.25 8.22 -9.55
N GLU A 242 -6.70 7.30 -8.76
CA GLU A 242 -5.34 6.80 -8.96
C GLU A 242 -5.22 6.05 -10.29
N LEU A 243 -6.14 5.13 -10.58
CA LEU A 243 -6.17 4.42 -11.87
C LEU A 243 -6.27 5.39 -13.06
N PHE A 244 -7.15 6.38 -12.97
CA PHE A 244 -7.36 7.34 -14.06
C PHE A 244 -6.13 8.22 -14.28
N ALA A 245 -5.48 8.68 -13.21
CA ALA A 245 -4.21 9.40 -13.31
C ALA A 245 -3.14 8.53 -13.97
N ASN A 246 -2.99 7.28 -13.53
CA ASN A 246 -2.03 6.35 -14.10
C ASN A 246 -2.27 6.07 -15.59
N VAL A 247 -3.52 5.99 -16.02
CA VAL A 247 -3.89 5.81 -17.45
C VAL A 247 -3.51 7.04 -18.27
N ILE A 248 -3.79 8.24 -17.76
CA ILE A 248 -3.45 9.51 -18.43
C ILE A 248 -1.93 9.61 -18.59
N ASP A 249 -1.19 9.36 -17.54
CA ASP A 249 0.28 9.44 -17.54
C ASP A 249 0.90 8.36 -18.43
N ALA A 250 0.38 7.13 -18.39
CA ALA A 250 0.84 6.04 -19.25
C ALA A 250 0.60 6.34 -20.74
N ALA A 251 -0.57 6.87 -21.10
CA ALA A 251 -0.87 7.30 -22.46
C ALA A 251 0.08 8.39 -22.94
N SER A 252 0.39 9.36 -22.05
CA SER A 252 1.33 10.44 -22.32
C SER A 252 2.76 9.92 -22.56
N VAL A 253 3.25 9.03 -21.70
CA VAL A 253 4.59 8.41 -21.84
C VAL A 253 4.71 7.61 -23.13
N LEU A 254 3.66 6.91 -23.51
CA LEU A 254 3.62 6.06 -24.71
C LEU A 254 3.26 6.82 -25.99
N HIS A 255 2.86 8.09 -25.90
CA HIS A 255 2.33 8.88 -27.00
C HIS A 255 1.23 8.16 -27.81
N GLN A 256 0.28 7.54 -27.09
CA GLN A 256 -0.81 6.77 -27.70
C GLN A 256 -2.15 6.97 -26.97
N ASP A 257 -3.28 6.62 -27.62
CA ASP A 257 -4.63 6.64 -27.02
C ASP A 257 -5.04 8.01 -26.42
N GLU A 258 -4.56 9.11 -26.99
CA GLU A 258 -4.79 10.48 -26.49
C GLU A 258 -6.29 10.80 -26.33
N GLN A 259 -7.14 10.35 -27.27
CA GLN A 259 -8.59 10.55 -27.18
C GLN A 259 -9.17 9.89 -25.94
N PHE A 260 -8.76 8.65 -25.62
CA PHE A 260 -9.19 7.94 -24.42
C PHE A 260 -8.67 8.62 -23.15
N ALA A 261 -7.41 9.02 -23.13
CA ALA A 261 -6.83 9.76 -22.00
C ALA A 261 -7.57 11.08 -21.73
N ASN A 262 -7.96 11.81 -22.76
CA ASN A 262 -8.75 13.04 -22.64
C ASN A 262 -10.16 12.76 -22.08
N GLN A 263 -10.83 11.68 -22.51
CA GLN A 263 -12.11 11.25 -21.94
C GLN A 263 -11.97 10.95 -20.44
N VAL A 264 -10.95 10.16 -20.06
CA VAL A 264 -10.65 9.82 -18.65
C VAL A 264 -10.42 11.09 -17.83
N LYS A 265 -9.65 12.04 -18.37
CA LYS A 265 -9.35 13.33 -17.72
C LYS A 265 -10.60 14.17 -17.46
N LEU A 266 -11.54 14.21 -18.41
CA LEU A 266 -12.81 14.93 -18.24
C LEU A 266 -13.63 14.31 -17.10
N ILE A 267 -13.74 12.98 -17.05
CA ILE A 267 -14.47 12.29 -15.99
C ILE A 267 -13.79 12.51 -14.64
N LEU A 268 -12.45 12.39 -14.58
CA LEU A 268 -11.66 12.61 -13.37
C LEU A 268 -11.91 14.00 -12.75
N ASN A 269 -11.98 15.03 -13.59
CA ASN A 269 -12.23 16.41 -13.14
C ASN A 269 -13.66 16.61 -12.60
N GLU A 270 -14.60 15.77 -13.01
CA GLU A 270 -16.00 15.84 -12.58
C GLU A 270 -16.36 14.82 -11.50
N MET A 271 -15.41 14.03 -10.99
CA MET A 271 -15.67 13.10 -9.88
C MET A 271 -16.02 13.87 -8.61
N HIS A 272 -16.88 13.28 -7.79
CA HIS A 272 -17.21 13.82 -6.47
C HIS A 272 -15.91 14.05 -5.66
N PRO A 273 -15.68 15.25 -5.10
CA PRO A 273 -14.40 15.59 -4.46
C PRO A 273 -14.20 14.83 -3.14
N TYR A 274 -12.95 14.81 -2.65
CA TYR A 274 -12.71 14.48 -1.26
C TYR A 274 -13.35 15.54 -0.35
N THR A 275 -14.02 15.10 0.71
CA THR A 275 -14.68 15.97 1.68
C THR A 275 -14.08 15.84 3.08
N ILE A 276 -14.07 16.94 3.81
CA ILE A 276 -13.65 16.98 5.22
C ILE A 276 -14.92 16.96 6.06
N GLY A 277 -15.06 15.96 6.92
CA GLY A 277 -16.22 15.80 7.79
C GLY A 277 -16.23 16.76 8.98
N LYS A 278 -17.35 16.80 9.70
CA LYS A 278 -17.59 17.68 10.86
C LYS A 278 -16.58 17.52 12.00
N LYS A 279 -15.89 16.36 12.06
CA LYS A 279 -14.81 16.09 13.03
C LYS A 279 -13.43 16.50 12.52
N GLY A 280 -13.33 17.12 11.35
CA GLY A 280 -12.07 17.46 10.70
C GLY A 280 -11.35 16.26 10.07
N ASN A 281 -11.96 15.07 10.05
CA ASN A 281 -11.48 13.86 9.43
C ASN A 281 -11.74 13.85 7.92
N LEU A 282 -11.02 13.03 7.16
CA LEU A 282 -11.39 12.70 5.80
C LEU A 282 -12.67 11.86 5.85
N GLN A 283 -13.72 12.35 5.16
CA GLN A 283 -15.03 11.70 5.15
C GLN A 283 -14.93 10.35 4.44
N GLU A 284 -15.43 9.29 5.07
CA GLU A 284 -15.36 7.93 4.51
C GLU A 284 -16.54 7.64 3.57
N TRP A 285 -17.73 8.12 3.95
CA TRP A 285 -18.98 7.90 3.25
C TRP A 285 -19.40 9.17 2.48
N TYR A 286 -20.29 9.02 1.52
CA TYR A 286 -20.84 10.16 0.78
C TYR A 286 -21.48 11.22 1.69
N TYR A 287 -22.21 10.76 2.71
CA TYR A 287 -22.73 11.61 3.78
C TYR A 287 -21.79 11.59 4.98
N ASP A 288 -21.75 12.67 5.76
CA ASP A 288 -20.93 12.77 6.97
C ASP A 288 -21.59 12.03 8.16
N TRP A 289 -21.77 10.73 7.97
CA TRP A 289 -22.35 9.81 8.95
C TRP A 289 -21.29 9.27 9.91
N GLU A 290 -21.78 8.70 11.02
CA GLU A 290 -20.91 8.09 12.02
C GLU A 290 -20.56 6.65 11.61
N ASP A 291 -19.40 6.19 12.08
CA ASP A 291 -19.00 4.79 11.98
C ASP A 291 -19.64 3.97 13.10
N GLU A 292 -20.06 2.74 12.81
CA GLU A 292 -20.46 1.78 13.84
C GLU A 292 -19.28 1.43 14.76
N ASP A 293 -18.09 1.24 14.21
CA ASP A 293 -16.84 1.09 14.93
C ASP A 293 -15.90 2.24 14.58
N PRO A 294 -15.82 3.29 15.41
CA PRO A 294 -14.90 4.41 15.16
C PRO A 294 -13.43 4.03 15.18
N LYS A 295 -13.08 2.84 15.69
CA LYS A 295 -11.71 2.29 15.73
C LYS A 295 -11.52 1.14 14.75
N HIS A 296 -12.39 1.04 13.76
CA HIS A 296 -12.34 -0.03 12.77
C HIS A 296 -10.94 -0.19 12.17
N ARG A 297 -10.53 -1.45 11.98
CA ARG A 297 -9.18 -1.79 11.52
C ARG A 297 -8.89 -1.34 10.09
N HIS A 298 -9.91 -1.31 9.21
CA HIS A 298 -9.75 -0.80 7.85
C HIS A 298 -9.71 0.73 7.81
N VAL A 299 -8.88 1.25 6.92
CA VAL A 299 -8.70 2.67 6.63
C VAL A 299 -8.75 2.92 5.11
N SER A 300 -9.63 2.21 4.42
CA SER A 300 -9.73 2.18 2.95
C SER A 300 -9.93 3.57 2.34
N HIS A 301 -10.65 4.45 3.01
CA HIS A 301 -10.85 5.86 2.61
C HIS A 301 -9.55 6.69 2.61
N LEU A 302 -8.48 6.21 3.27
CA LEU A 302 -7.17 6.87 3.30
C LEU A 302 -6.24 6.43 2.17
N PHE A 303 -6.72 5.56 1.26
CA PHE A 303 -5.98 5.08 0.09
C PHE A 303 -5.31 6.22 -0.68
N GLY A 304 -5.97 7.36 -0.83
CA GLY A 304 -5.45 8.50 -1.58
C GLY A 304 -4.14 9.09 -1.03
N LEU A 305 -3.82 8.89 0.26
CA LEU A 305 -2.52 9.22 0.84
C LEU A 305 -1.49 8.10 0.63
N TYR A 306 -1.88 6.83 0.89
CA TYR A 306 -1.04 5.67 0.69
C TYR A 306 -1.90 4.40 0.48
N PRO A 307 -1.63 3.59 -0.56
CA PRO A 307 -0.52 3.69 -1.52
C PRO A 307 -0.71 4.74 -2.62
N GLY A 308 -1.89 5.31 -2.75
CA GLY A 308 -2.17 6.37 -3.71
C GLY A 308 -1.33 7.64 -3.52
N THR A 309 -1.50 8.58 -4.44
CA THR A 309 -0.72 9.82 -4.53
C THR A 309 -1.59 11.08 -4.69
N SER A 310 -2.91 10.90 -4.66
CA SER A 310 -3.88 12.00 -4.85
C SER A 310 -4.00 12.93 -3.63
N ILE A 311 -3.55 12.48 -2.45
CA ILE A 311 -3.46 13.29 -1.24
C ILE A 311 -1.99 13.39 -0.82
N THR A 312 -1.45 14.61 -0.76
CA THR A 312 -0.07 14.86 -0.33
C THR A 312 0.01 16.08 0.58
N LEU A 313 1.05 16.15 1.41
CA LEU A 313 1.32 17.33 2.25
C LEU A 313 1.56 18.58 1.42
N LYS A 314 2.13 18.42 0.22
CA LYS A 314 2.52 19.53 -0.66
C LYS A 314 1.36 20.05 -1.50
N LYS A 315 0.63 19.15 -2.20
CA LYS A 315 -0.42 19.52 -3.16
C LYS A 315 -1.79 19.71 -2.50
N THR A 316 -2.09 18.96 -1.42
CA THR A 316 -3.41 18.94 -0.77
C THR A 316 -3.29 18.98 0.76
N PRO A 317 -2.66 20.00 1.37
CA PRO A 317 -2.33 20.02 2.82
C PRO A 317 -3.57 19.93 3.72
N ALA A 318 -4.71 20.51 3.31
CA ALA A 318 -5.96 20.40 4.06
C ALA A 318 -6.48 18.96 4.13
N LEU A 319 -6.44 18.23 3.02
CA LEU A 319 -6.82 16.81 2.97
C LEU A 319 -5.83 15.93 3.75
N ALA A 320 -4.53 16.20 3.64
CA ALA A 320 -3.52 15.50 4.43
C ALA A 320 -3.74 15.69 5.94
N ASN A 321 -4.14 16.90 6.38
CA ASN A 321 -4.53 17.12 7.77
C ASN A 321 -5.81 16.37 8.15
N ALA A 322 -6.79 16.27 7.25
CA ALA A 322 -8.00 15.50 7.49
C ALA A 322 -7.70 13.99 7.61
N VAL A 323 -6.78 13.46 6.80
CA VAL A 323 -6.27 12.08 6.95
C VAL A 323 -5.60 11.88 8.32
N LYS A 324 -4.79 12.86 8.77
CA LYS A 324 -4.20 12.83 10.11
C LYS A 324 -5.26 12.72 11.20
N GLN A 325 -6.35 13.49 11.11
CA GLN A 325 -7.47 13.39 12.05
C GLN A 325 -8.14 12.02 12.00
N SER A 326 -8.40 11.46 10.81
CA SER A 326 -8.92 10.09 10.67
C SER A 326 -8.03 9.06 11.38
N LEU A 327 -6.72 9.12 11.21
CA LEU A 327 -5.76 8.22 11.87
C LEU A 327 -5.77 8.36 13.39
N LEU A 328 -5.93 9.57 13.92
CA LEU A 328 -6.05 9.80 15.36
C LEU A 328 -7.32 9.13 15.94
N TYR A 329 -8.43 9.18 15.22
CA TYR A 329 -9.67 8.48 15.61
C TYR A 329 -9.54 6.96 15.51
N ARG A 330 -8.95 6.45 14.44
CA ARG A 330 -8.73 5.01 14.20
C ARG A 330 -7.71 4.40 15.16
N THR A 331 -6.82 5.18 15.76
CA THR A 331 -5.70 4.75 16.62
C THR A 331 -4.71 3.83 15.88
N ASN A 332 -3.60 3.45 16.52
CA ASN A 332 -2.67 2.48 15.95
C ASN A 332 -3.07 1.02 16.21
N ASN A 333 -4.12 0.77 17.01
CA ASN A 333 -4.58 -0.59 17.28
C ASN A 333 -5.20 -1.21 16.02
N GLY A 334 -5.15 -2.53 15.94
CA GLY A 334 -5.71 -3.30 14.84
C GLY A 334 -5.00 -4.62 14.64
N THR A 335 -5.27 -5.29 13.54
CA THR A 335 -4.56 -6.48 13.09
C THR A 335 -3.22 -6.12 12.48
N GLY A 336 -2.33 -7.08 12.23
CA GLY A 336 -0.98 -6.81 11.75
C GLY A 336 -0.92 -5.95 10.50
N TRP A 337 -1.67 -6.31 9.44
CA TRP A 337 -1.73 -5.50 8.21
C TRP A 337 -2.29 -4.08 8.45
N SER A 338 -3.25 -3.94 9.37
CA SER A 338 -3.83 -2.63 9.68
C SER A 338 -2.80 -1.70 10.34
N ILE A 339 -2.03 -2.24 11.27
CA ILE A 339 -0.94 -1.49 11.93
C ILE A 339 0.14 -1.16 10.90
N ALA A 340 0.52 -2.12 10.05
CA ALA A 340 1.51 -1.92 8.98
C ALA A 340 1.07 -0.83 7.99
N TRP A 341 -0.22 -0.77 7.60
CA TRP A 341 -0.73 0.30 6.76
C TRP A 341 -0.58 1.67 7.42
N LYS A 342 -0.87 1.75 8.72
CA LYS A 342 -0.75 3.00 9.49
C LYS A 342 0.71 3.49 9.63
N ILE A 343 1.71 2.57 9.63
CA ILE A 343 3.13 2.98 9.55
C ILE A 343 3.36 3.79 8.27
N ASN A 344 2.90 3.27 7.12
CA ASN A 344 3.06 3.92 5.82
C ASN A 344 2.31 5.26 5.77
N LEU A 345 1.07 5.32 6.26
CA LEU A 345 0.26 6.54 6.31
C LEU A 345 0.91 7.62 7.19
N TRP A 346 1.40 7.26 8.37
CA TRP A 346 2.10 8.21 9.24
C TRP A 346 3.43 8.66 8.64
N ALA A 347 4.15 7.76 7.95
CA ALA A 347 5.38 8.12 7.23
C ALA A 347 5.10 9.14 6.12
N ARG A 348 4.02 8.94 5.32
CA ARG A 348 3.59 9.91 4.28
C ARG A 348 3.16 11.25 4.86
N LEU A 349 2.64 11.28 6.06
CA LEU A 349 2.37 12.51 6.81
C LEU A 349 3.63 13.09 7.48
N GLN A 350 4.80 12.50 7.24
CA GLN A 350 6.09 12.90 7.83
C GLN A 350 6.05 12.97 9.37
N ASN A 351 5.19 12.15 9.99
CA ASN A 351 5.07 12.07 11.44
C ASN A 351 5.88 10.87 11.97
N ALA A 352 7.16 11.13 12.23
CA ALA A 352 8.12 10.11 12.65
C ALA A 352 7.75 9.42 13.97
N GLU A 353 7.23 10.20 14.94
CA GLU A 353 6.81 9.69 16.25
C GLU A 353 5.66 8.69 16.09
N LYS A 354 4.60 9.06 15.36
CA LYS A 354 3.43 8.20 15.16
C LYS A 354 3.73 6.98 14.30
N ALA A 355 4.62 7.11 13.30
CA ALA A 355 5.09 5.97 12.52
C ALA A 355 5.89 4.99 13.39
N TYR A 356 6.73 5.51 14.29
CA TYR A 356 7.49 4.68 15.22
C TYR A 356 6.59 4.03 16.29
N ASP A 357 5.58 4.73 16.82
CA ASP A 357 4.57 4.16 17.72
C ASP A 357 3.83 2.97 17.06
N ALA A 358 3.45 3.11 15.79
CA ALA A 358 2.82 2.02 15.03
C ALA A 358 3.81 0.86 14.82
N LEU A 359 5.08 1.16 14.55
CA LEU A 359 6.14 0.14 14.44
C LEU A 359 6.38 -0.59 15.78
N GLN A 360 6.32 0.10 16.91
CA GLN A 360 6.36 -0.55 18.22
C GLN A 360 5.13 -1.46 18.44
N THR A 361 3.98 -1.03 17.98
CA THR A 361 2.73 -1.80 18.11
C THR A 361 2.79 -3.09 17.29
N ILE A 362 3.25 -3.08 16.04
CA ILE A 362 3.34 -4.31 15.24
C ILE A 362 4.42 -5.26 15.75
N LEU A 363 5.51 -4.74 16.34
CA LEU A 363 6.56 -5.54 16.95
C LEU A 363 6.24 -5.98 18.39
N ALA A 364 5.03 -5.74 18.88
CA ALA A 364 4.59 -6.27 20.16
C ALA A 364 4.55 -7.80 20.10
N TYR A 365 5.13 -8.44 21.14
CA TYR A 365 5.17 -9.91 21.25
C TYR A 365 3.76 -10.49 21.31
N TYR A 366 3.47 -11.41 20.40
CA TYR A 366 2.24 -12.21 20.40
C TYR A 366 2.57 -13.69 20.68
N PRO A 367 2.01 -14.33 21.75
CA PRO A 367 2.33 -15.70 22.10
C PRO A 367 1.75 -16.69 21.07
N ALA A 368 2.54 -17.68 20.68
CA ALA A 368 2.19 -18.65 19.62
C ALA A 368 1.04 -19.61 19.99
N ASP A 369 0.80 -19.80 21.29
CA ASP A 369 -0.26 -20.66 21.81
C ASP A 369 -1.65 -20.02 21.87
N LYS A 370 -1.74 -18.73 21.56
CA LYS A 370 -3.00 -17.96 21.56
C LYS A 370 -3.45 -17.63 20.13
N ASN A 371 -3.66 -18.65 19.32
CA ASN A 371 -4.19 -18.50 17.94
C ASN A 371 -5.72 -18.27 17.89
N GLU A 372 -6.35 -17.92 18.99
CA GLU A 372 -7.79 -17.66 18.98
C GLU A 372 -8.10 -16.30 18.34
N ILE A 373 -8.94 -16.32 17.32
CA ILE A 373 -9.46 -15.15 16.57
C ILE A 373 -10.06 -14.05 17.49
N LYS A 374 -10.33 -14.36 18.75
CA LYS A 374 -11.00 -13.50 19.74
C LYS A 374 -10.07 -12.54 20.49
N ILE A 375 -8.74 -12.60 20.30
CA ILE A 375 -7.84 -11.68 20.98
C ILE A 375 -7.69 -10.44 20.11
N ALA A 376 -8.21 -9.32 20.57
CA ALA A 376 -8.07 -8.03 19.90
C ALA A 376 -6.60 -7.60 19.82
N GLY A 377 -6.17 -7.21 18.62
CA GLY A 377 -4.87 -6.62 18.35
C GLY A 377 -3.90 -7.56 17.63
N GLY A 378 -3.15 -6.96 16.70
CA GLY A 378 -2.05 -7.60 15.99
C GLY A 378 -0.74 -7.52 16.77
N GLY A 379 0.30 -8.09 16.21
CA GLY A 379 1.63 -8.10 16.80
C GLY A 379 2.59 -8.98 16.00
N THR A 380 3.60 -9.53 16.66
CA THR A 380 4.60 -10.38 16.01
C THR A 380 4.81 -11.65 16.83
N TYR A 381 4.71 -12.79 16.16
CA TYR A 381 5.02 -14.10 16.75
C TYR A 381 6.50 -14.24 17.07
N PRO A 382 6.90 -15.20 17.97
CA PRO A 382 8.31 -15.41 18.33
C PRO A 382 9.25 -15.65 17.16
N ASN A 383 8.75 -16.16 16.03
CA ASN A 383 9.48 -16.42 14.79
C ASN A 383 9.53 -15.21 13.84
N LEU A 384 9.11 -14.03 14.29
CA LEU A 384 8.99 -12.77 13.53
C LEU A 384 7.90 -12.77 12.45
N MET A 385 7.06 -13.77 12.34
CA MET A 385 5.88 -13.72 11.47
C MET A 385 4.81 -12.81 12.07
N ASP A 386 4.09 -12.12 11.18
CA ASP A 386 3.01 -11.20 11.56
C ASP A 386 1.82 -11.92 12.20
N ALA A 387 1.27 -11.34 13.23
CA ALA A 387 0.07 -11.83 13.91
C ALA A 387 -1.12 -10.95 13.55
N HIS A 388 -2.00 -11.49 12.72
CA HIS A 388 -3.33 -10.89 12.51
C HIS A 388 -4.19 -10.90 13.80
N PRO A 389 -4.25 -11.90 14.73
CA PRO A 389 -4.14 -13.37 14.66
C PRO A 389 -5.36 -14.04 14.01
N PRO A 390 -5.28 -15.25 13.41
CA PRO A 390 -4.08 -16.04 13.23
C PRO A 390 -3.09 -15.41 12.22
N PHE A 391 -1.96 -16.10 11.93
CA PHE A 391 -0.93 -15.64 11.02
C PHE A 391 -1.47 -15.21 9.66
N GLN A 392 -1.09 -14.00 9.25
CA GLN A 392 -1.15 -13.48 7.89
C GLN A 392 0.21 -12.82 7.59
N ILE A 393 0.67 -12.89 6.33
CA ILE A 393 2.03 -12.45 6.00
C ILE A 393 2.12 -10.95 5.61
N ASP A 394 0.99 -10.37 5.30
CA ASP A 394 0.87 -9.00 4.77
C ASP A 394 1.47 -7.92 5.70
N GLY A 395 1.28 -8.04 7.01
CA GLY A 395 1.86 -7.12 7.97
C GLY A 395 3.40 -7.10 7.96
N ASN A 396 4.06 -8.23 7.69
CA ASN A 396 5.50 -8.27 7.51
C ASN A 396 5.96 -7.39 6.33
N PHE A 397 5.26 -7.45 5.21
CA PHE A 397 5.60 -6.70 4.01
C PHE A 397 5.20 -5.23 4.11
N GLY A 398 4.01 -4.95 4.65
CA GLY A 398 3.56 -3.58 4.88
C GLY A 398 4.47 -2.82 5.84
N ALA A 399 4.97 -3.45 6.90
CA ALA A 399 5.94 -2.84 7.80
C ALA A 399 7.32 -2.65 7.13
N THR A 400 7.74 -3.59 6.28
CA THR A 400 8.98 -3.43 5.49
C THR A 400 8.89 -2.21 4.57
N ALA A 401 7.77 -2.03 3.87
CA ALA A 401 7.51 -0.83 3.06
C ALA A 401 7.48 0.43 3.92
N GLY A 402 6.79 0.39 5.08
CA GLY A 402 6.68 1.53 5.98
C GLY A 402 8.03 2.02 6.54
N ILE A 403 8.94 1.10 6.85
CA ILE A 403 10.30 1.47 7.28
C ILE A 403 11.04 2.20 6.16
N ILE A 404 10.85 1.80 4.89
CA ILE A 404 11.43 2.53 3.75
C ILE A 404 10.76 3.90 3.60
N GLU A 405 9.44 3.99 3.67
CA GLU A 405 8.69 5.27 3.59
C GLU A 405 9.11 6.26 4.69
N MET A 406 9.55 5.79 5.86
CA MET A 406 10.13 6.65 6.91
C MET A 406 11.49 7.25 6.49
N LEU A 407 12.24 6.58 5.61
CA LEU A 407 13.60 6.95 5.22
C LEU A 407 13.69 7.59 3.83
N VAL A 408 12.81 7.19 2.88
CA VAL A 408 12.81 7.66 1.49
C VAL A 408 11.38 7.68 0.96
N GLN A 409 10.97 8.80 0.37
CA GLN A 409 9.72 8.92 -0.38
C GLN A 409 9.99 9.49 -1.76
N SER A 410 9.25 9.04 -2.78
CA SER A 410 9.42 9.49 -4.16
C SER A 410 8.10 9.55 -4.94
N HIS A 411 6.99 9.86 -4.27
CA HIS A 411 5.63 9.82 -4.83
C HIS A 411 5.11 11.16 -5.35
N ASP A 412 5.86 12.25 -5.22
CA ASP A 412 5.42 13.61 -5.54
C ASP A 412 6.40 14.30 -6.52
N ASP A 413 6.88 13.54 -7.53
CA ASP A 413 7.83 13.96 -8.57
C ASP A 413 9.19 14.44 -8.02
N GLU A 414 9.51 14.09 -6.79
CA GLU A 414 10.73 14.44 -6.10
C GLU A 414 11.12 13.32 -5.11
N ILE A 415 12.39 13.24 -4.74
CA ILE A 415 12.89 12.26 -3.78
C ILE A 415 13.15 12.95 -2.45
N LEU A 416 12.34 12.63 -1.42
CA LEU A 416 12.50 13.12 -0.07
C LEU A 416 13.39 12.17 0.73
N LEU A 417 14.39 12.72 1.39
CA LEU A 417 15.33 12.01 2.24
C LEU A 417 14.98 12.18 3.72
N LEU A 418 14.89 11.06 4.43
CA LEU A 418 14.61 10.99 5.86
C LEU A 418 13.35 11.76 6.29
N PRO A 419 12.23 11.66 5.54
CA PRO A 419 11.04 12.48 5.79
C PRO A 419 10.39 12.21 7.15
N ALA A 420 10.54 11.00 7.69
CA ALA A 420 9.97 10.58 8.97
C ALA A 420 10.99 9.83 9.83
N LEU A 421 12.22 10.34 9.93
CA LEU A 421 13.27 9.75 10.74
C LEU A 421 12.97 9.93 12.24
N PRO A 422 12.75 8.85 13.02
CA PRO A 422 12.44 8.96 14.44
C PRO A 422 13.71 9.24 15.27
N ASP A 423 13.53 9.86 16.43
CA ASP A 423 14.61 10.21 17.34
C ASP A 423 15.43 9.00 17.84
N GLN A 424 14.83 7.82 17.83
CA GLN A 424 15.48 6.54 18.17
C GLN A 424 16.56 6.13 17.16
N TRP A 425 16.46 6.57 15.91
CA TRP A 425 17.41 6.24 14.84
C TRP A 425 18.43 7.38 14.66
N LYS A 426 19.18 7.70 15.69
CA LYS A 426 20.12 8.84 15.69
C LYS A 426 21.21 8.75 14.62
N SER A 427 21.69 7.56 14.33
CA SER A 427 22.69 7.34 13.28
C SER A 427 22.41 6.01 12.60
N GLY A 428 22.67 5.97 11.29
CA GLY A 428 22.42 4.77 10.52
C GLY A 428 22.70 4.95 9.03
N SER A 429 22.34 3.92 8.28
CA SER A 429 22.40 3.92 6.82
C SER A 429 21.37 2.97 6.21
N ILE A 430 20.90 3.32 5.03
CA ILE A 430 20.22 2.41 4.11
C ILE A 430 20.93 2.49 2.76
N LYS A 431 21.31 1.34 2.19
CA LYS A 431 22.08 1.26 0.94
C LYS A 431 21.39 0.34 -0.04
N GLY A 432 21.25 0.79 -1.30
CA GLY A 432 20.60 0.03 -2.34
C GLY A 432 19.07 0.14 -2.35
N VAL A 433 18.49 1.18 -1.75
CA VAL A 433 17.05 1.45 -1.83
C VAL A 433 16.72 2.10 -3.18
N LYS A 434 15.59 1.72 -3.78
CA LYS A 434 15.13 2.33 -5.04
C LYS A 434 14.12 3.46 -4.81
N ALA A 435 14.15 4.40 -5.74
CA ALA A 435 13.15 5.47 -5.85
C ALA A 435 12.58 5.52 -7.27
N ARG A 436 11.39 6.08 -7.42
CA ARG A 436 10.72 6.28 -8.72
C ARG A 436 11.57 7.12 -9.65
N GLY A 437 11.41 6.93 -10.95
CA GLY A 437 12.28 7.53 -11.98
C GLY A 437 13.54 6.71 -12.28
N GLY A 438 13.68 5.50 -11.69
CA GLY A 438 14.81 4.62 -11.94
C GLY A 438 16.06 5.01 -11.16
N TYR A 439 15.94 5.43 -9.92
CA TYR A 439 17.08 5.83 -9.08
C TYR A 439 17.37 4.79 -8.01
N LEU A 440 18.68 4.58 -7.76
CA LEU A 440 19.20 3.78 -6.65
C LEU A 440 19.93 4.71 -5.67
N LEU A 441 19.65 4.54 -4.37
CA LEU A 441 20.14 5.44 -3.33
C LEU A 441 20.91 4.67 -2.25
N ASP A 442 22.02 5.27 -1.80
CA ASP A 442 22.68 4.95 -0.53
C ASP A 442 22.63 6.21 0.35
N ILE A 443 22.06 6.09 1.53
CA ILE A 443 21.84 7.21 2.46
C ILE A 443 22.49 6.88 3.78
N GLU A 444 23.24 7.86 4.32
CA GLU A 444 23.86 7.78 5.65
C GLU A 444 23.46 9.02 6.45
N TRP A 445 23.12 8.81 7.71
CA TRP A 445 22.79 9.88 8.64
C TRP A 445 23.52 9.72 9.96
N LYS A 446 23.76 10.84 10.61
CA LYS A 446 24.43 10.92 11.90
C LYS A 446 23.77 12.01 12.77
N GLU A 447 23.56 11.70 14.04
CA GLU A 447 22.93 12.64 15.00
C GLU A 447 21.57 13.19 14.49
N GLY A 448 20.75 12.32 13.87
CA GLY A 448 19.44 12.70 13.33
C GLY A 448 19.50 13.60 12.08
N LYS A 449 20.67 13.74 11.44
CA LYS A 449 20.87 14.58 10.27
C LYS A 449 21.45 13.78 9.11
N LEU A 450 21.01 14.12 7.89
CA LEU A 450 21.61 13.56 6.68
C LEU A 450 23.11 13.90 6.68
N ASN A 451 23.94 12.90 6.52
CA ASN A 451 25.39 13.04 6.42
C ASN A 451 25.88 12.90 4.97
N LYS A 452 25.33 11.91 4.26
CA LYS A 452 25.73 11.61 2.89
C LYS A 452 24.61 10.92 2.15
N VAL A 453 24.42 11.27 0.89
CA VAL A 453 23.60 10.50 -0.04
C VAL A 453 24.39 10.27 -1.33
N LYS A 454 24.33 9.03 -1.83
CA LYS A 454 24.77 8.64 -3.16
C LYS A 454 23.52 8.32 -3.97
N ILE A 455 23.39 8.87 -5.16
CA ILE A 455 22.34 8.61 -6.11
C ILE A 455 22.91 8.07 -7.41
N VAL A 456 22.37 6.95 -7.88
CA VAL A 456 22.75 6.30 -9.13
C VAL A 456 21.52 6.16 -10.00
N PRO A 457 21.42 6.90 -11.10
CA PRO A 457 20.34 6.72 -12.07
C PRO A 457 20.55 5.43 -12.86
N THR A 458 19.47 4.69 -13.08
CA THR A 458 19.47 3.54 -14.01
C THR A 458 19.15 3.96 -15.44
N LYS A 459 18.61 5.18 -15.61
CA LYS A 459 18.32 5.84 -16.88
C LYS A 459 18.60 7.33 -16.72
N ALA A 460 19.05 7.98 -17.79
CA ALA A 460 19.21 9.43 -17.80
C ALA A 460 17.87 10.13 -17.51
N GLY A 461 17.90 11.12 -16.66
CA GLY A 461 16.69 11.85 -16.25
C GLY A 461 16.99 13.02 -15.32
N ILE A 462 15.94 13.77 -15.02
CA ILE A 462 15.98 14.90 -14.08
C ILE A 462 15.08 14.54 -12.89
N THR A 463 15.59 14.75 -11.69
CA THR A 463 14.80 14.66 -10.46
C THR A 463 15.25 15.69 -9.43
N LYS A 464 14.43 15.95 -8.45
CA LYS A 464 14.79 16.78 -7.29
C LYS A 464 15.01 15.89 -6.08
N LEU A 465 16.14 16.09 -5.42
CA LEU A 465 16.45 15.46 -4.14
C LEU A 465 16.22 16.50 -3.05
N ILE A 466 15.40 16.17 -2.07
CA ILE A 466 14.98 17.10 -1.02
C ILE A 466 15.34 16.56 0.36
N TYR A 467 15.96 17.38 1.16
CA TYR A 467 16.18 17.14 2.58
C TYR A 467 15.92 18.42 3.38
N LYS A 468 14.83 18.44 4.14
CA LYS A 468 14.36 19.61 4.86
C LYS A 468 14.18 20.81 3.90
N ASP A 469 14.89 21.90 4.15
CA ASP A 469 14.92 23.14 3.36
C ASP A 469 15.89 23.11 2.17
N LYS A 470 16.69 22.05 2.04
CA LYS A 470 17.68 21.90 0.97
C LYS A 470 17.10 21.13 -0.21
N THR A 471 17.35 21.65 -1.41
CA THR A 471 16.96 21.00 -2.67
C THR A 471 18.16 20.92 -3.60
N TRP A 472 18.39 19.75 -4.19
CA TRP A 472 19.36 19.53 -5.24
C TRP A 472 18.65 19.06 -6.49
N GLU A 473 18.91 19.72 -7.61
CA GLU A 473 18.47 19.25 -8.92
C GLU A 473 19.49 18.22 -9.43
N ILE A 474 19.02 17.03 -9.70
CA ILE A 474 19.79 15.91 -10.22
C ILE A 474 19.47 15.78 -11.70
N ASN A 475 20.41 16.16 -12.54
CA ASN A 475 20.31 16.05 -14.00
C ASN A 475 21.52 15.25 -14.49
N THR A 476 21.39 13.94 -14.53
CA THR A 476 22.55 13.11 -14.85
C THR A 476 22.16 11.71 -15.31
N ASP A 477 23.06 11.12 -16.07
CA ASP A 477 23.14 9.70 -16.41
C ASP A 477 24.22 8.97 -15.59
N LYS A 478 24.85 9.65 -14.62
CA LYS A 478 25.98 9.17 -13.82
C LYS A 478 25.71 9.24 -12.34
N GLU A 479 26.45 8.44 -11.60
CA GLU A 479 26.48 8.47 -10.14
C GLU A 479 26.83 9.87 -9.61
N GLN A 480 26.09 10.32 -8.61
CA GLN A 480 26.38 11.54 -7.85
C GLN A 480 26.46 11.26 -6.36
N VAL A 481 27.32 11.98 -5.66
CA VAL A 481 27.48 11.93 -4.22
C VAL A 481 27.34 13.33 -3.65
N ILE A 482 26.42 13.49 -2.71
CA ILE A 482 26.21 14.72 -1.94
C ILE A 482 26.59 14.41 -0.49
N ALA A 483 27.56 15.12 0.03
CA ALA A 483 27.94 15.12 1.45
C ALA A 483 27.53 16.45 2.11
N LEU A 484 27.11 16.42 3.39
CA LEU A 484 26.59 17.57 4.12
C LEU A 484 27.39 17.83 5.40
#